data_9ddd9a900a88ee0d497b1174dc5660e9
#
_entry.id   9ddd9a900a88ee0d497b1174dc5660e9
#
_cell.length_a   1.000
_cell.length_b   1.000
_cell.length_c   1.000
_cell.angle_alpha   90.00
_cell.angle_beta   90.00
_cell.angle_gamma   90.00
#
_symmetry.space_group_name_H-M   'P 1'
#
loop_
_entity.id
_entity.type
_entity.pdbx_description
1 polymer ?
#
loop_
_entity_poly.entity_id
_entity_poly.type
_entity_poly.pdbx_seq_one_letter_code
_entity_poly.pdbx_strand_id
1 'polypeptide(L)'
;MLEEIRGQLQQIIDTAPAGELRAVRTALDELRGQLHQVAGTNANDDVRQASRLFGIAHEKAGEAVQTAMQAAEHVRSFSAVL
;
A
#
# COMPACT_ATOMS: atom_id res chain seq x y z
N MET A 1 9.54 29.26 14.75
CA MET A 1 10.53 28.50 13.96
C MET A 1 10.37 27.00 14.14
N LEU A 2 10.57 26.48 15.34
CA LEU A 2 10.38 25.04 15.59
C LEU A 2 8.95 24.59 15.33
N GLU A 3 7.96 25.40 15.63
CA GLU A 3 6.55 25.11 15.41
C GLU A 3 6.24 25.00 13.93
N GLU A 4 6.84 25.82 13.09
CA GLU A 4 6.69 25.74 11.63
C GLU A 4 7.29 24.46 11.11
N ILE A 5 8.47 24.10 11.57
CA ILE A 5 9.15 22.86 11.17
C ILE A 5 8.32 21.65 11.58
N ARG A 6 7.83 21.63 12.83
CA ARG A 6 6.95 20.55 13.29
C ARG A 6 5.67 20.46 12.48
N GLY A 7 5.08 21.60 12.12
CA GLY A 7 3.89 21.66 11.27
C GLY A 7 4.15 21.08 9.89
N GLN A 8 5.30 21.39 9.29
CA GLN A 8 5.70 20.85 8.00
C GLN A 8 5.93 19.34 8.06
N LEU A 9 6.57 18.86 9.13
CA LEU A 9 6.79 17.44 9.35
C LEU A 9 5.47 16.70 9.54
N GLN A 10 4.53 17.27 10.29
CA GLN A 10 3.20 16.69 10.46
C GLN A 10 2.47 16.60 9.13
N GLN A 11 2.61 17.62 8.27
CA GLN A 11 2.02 17.61 6.94
C GLN A 11 2.58 16.46 6.08
N ILE A 12 3.88 16.19 6.18
CA ILE A 12 4.50 15.07 5.48
C ILE A 12 3.89 13.74 5.97
N ILE A 13 3.72 13.58 7.27
CA ILE A 13 3.10 12.38 7.85
C ILE A 13 1.66 12.23 7.35
N ASP A 14 0.88 13.31 7.38
CA ASP A 14 -0.53 13.29 7.00
C ASP A 14 -0.73 13.05 5.51
N THR A 15 0.22 13.48 4.69
CA THR A 15 0.18 13.32 3.23
C THR A 15 0.71 11.97 2.78
N ALA A 16 1.40 11.23 3.64
CA ALA A 16 1.92 9.91 3.30
C ALA A 16 0.79 8.99 2.84
N PRO A 17 0.95 8.29 1.69
CA PRO A 17 -0.15 7.63 1.01
C PRO A 17 -0.48 6.23 1.57
N ALA A 18 -0.28 5.99 2.87
CA ALA A 18 -0.50 4.68 3.46
C ALA A 18 -1.95 4.20 3.32
N GLY A 19 -2.92 5.11 3.51
CA GLY A 19 -4.34 4.79 3.35
C GLY A 19 -4.69 4.47 1.90
N GLU A 20 -4.15 5.22 0.96
CA GLU A 20 -4.33 5.00 -0.47
C GLU A 20 -3.71 3.68 -0.91
N LEU A 21 -2.52 3.36 -0.39
CA LEU A 21 -1.86 2.09 -0.67
C LEU A 21 -2.65 0.90 -0.13
N ARG A 22 -3.27 1.04 1.05
CA ARG A 22 -4.18 0.01 1.58
C ARG A 22 -5.39 -0.19 0.68
N ALA A 23 -5.95 0.89 0.15
CA ALA A 23 -7.07 0.82 -0.78
C ALA A 23 -6.67 0.10 -2.08
N VAL A 24 -5.48 0.36 -2.59
CA VAL A 24 -4.93 -0.34 -3.75
C VAL A 24 -4.79 -1.84 -3.46
N ARG A 25 -4.26 -2.18 -2.30
CA ARG A 25 -4.11 -3.56 -1.86
C ARG A 25 -5.45 -4.29 -1.83
N THR A 26 -6.47 -3.66 -1.26
CA THR A 26 -7.83 -4.19 -1.21
C THR A 26 -8.40 -4.37 -2.61
N ALA A 27 -8.24 -3.37 -3.47
CA ALA A 27 -8.71 -3.44 -4.86
C ALA A 27 -8.06 -4.58 -5.64
N LEU A 28 -6.78 -4.82 -5.44
CA LEU A 28 -6.05 -5.92 -6.09
C LEU A 28 -6.59 -7.28 -5.65
N ASP A 29 -6.90 -7.43 -4.37
CA ASP A 29 -7.47 -8.65 -3.85
C ASP A 29 -8.89 -8.89 -4.39
N GLU A 30 -9.70 -7.84 -4.49
CA GLU A 30 -11.04 -7.90 -5.08
C GLU A 30 -10.99 -8.28 -6.55
N LEU A 31 -10.07 -7.72 -7.33
CA LEU A 31 -9.89 -8.05 -8.75
C LEU A 31 -9.51 -9.50 -8.93
N ARG A 32 -8.63 -10.01 -8.07
CA ARG A 32 -8.27 -11.42 -8.08
C ARG A 32 -9.48 -12.31 -7.83
N GLY A 33 -10.32 -11.94 -6.85
CA GLY A 33 -11.56 -12.65 -6.55
C GLY A 33 -12.54 -12.61 -7.72
N GLN A 34 -12.70 -11.46 -8.39
CA GLN A 34 -13.56 -11.32 -9.56
C GLN A 34 -13.07 -12.17 -10.71
N LEU A 35 -11.76 -12.19 -10.94
CA LEU A 35 -11.19 -13.06 -11.99
C LEU A 35 -11.49 -14.53 -11.69
N HIS A 36 -11.36 -14.94 -10.45
CA HIS A 36 -11.67 -16.30 -10.03
C HIS A 36 -13.15 -16.65 -10.27
N GLN A 37 -14.06 -15.71 -9.97
CA GLN A 37 -15.50 -15.91 -10.21
C GLN A 37 -15.82 -16.08 -11.70
N VAL A 38 -15.21 -15.28 -12.57
CA VAL A 38 -15.47 -15.30 -14.00
C VAL A 38 -14.85 -16.53 -14.67
N ALA A 39 -13.61 -16.81 -14.35
CA ALA A 39 -12.83 -17.88 -14.99
C ALA A 39 -12.95 -19.22 -14.27
N GLY A 40 -13.37 -19.23 -13.01
CA GLY A 40 -13.49 -20.43 -12.20
C GLY A 40 -12.15 -21.15 -12.09
N THR A 41 -12.19 -22.47 -12.31
CA THR A 41 -11.00 -23.33 -12.30
C THR A 41 -10.40 -23.51 -13.68
N ASN A 42 -10.65 -22.57 -14.60
CA ASN A 42 -10.13 -22.64 -15.96
C ASN A 42 -8.59 -22.76 -15.93
N ALA A 43 -8.10 -23.77 -16.65
CA ALA A 43 -6.65 -24.06 -16.68
C ALA A 43 -5.91 -23.24 -17.74
N ASN A 44 -6.54 -22.24 -18.34
CA ASN A 44 -5.88 -21.37 -19.31
C ASN A 44 -4.68 -20.68 -18.65
N ASP A 45 -3.58 -20.64 -19.40
CA ASP A 45 -2.31 -20.15 -18.89
C ASP A 45 -2.39 -18.67 -18.53
N ASP A 46 -3.07 -17.87 -19.32
CA ASP A 46 -3.24 -16.43 -19.06
C ASP A 46 -4.05 -16.17 -17.79
N VAL A 47 -5.06 -16.98 -17.53
CA VAL A 47 -5.87 -16.87 -16.30
C VAL A 47 -4.98 -17.15 -15.08
N ARG A 48 -4.19 -18.20 -15.14
CA ARG A 48 -3.27 -18.54 -14.04
C ARG A 48 -2.23 -17.47 -13.83
N GLN A 49 -1.64 -16.94 -14.91
CA GLN A 49 -0.66 -15.87 -14.82
C GLN A 49 -1.27 -14.58 -14.25
N ALA A 50 -2.46 -14.21 -14.70
CA ALA A 50 -3.13 -13.01 -14.18
C ALA A 50 -3.42 -13.14 -12.69
N SER A 51 -3.94 -14.30 -12.25
CA SER A 51 -4.20 -14.54 -10.83
C SER A 51 -2.93 -14.46 -10.00
N ARG A 52 -1.85 -15.06 -10.47
CA ARG A 52 -0.55 -15.01 -9.79
C ARG A 52 -0.02 -13.58 -9.69
N LEU A 53 -0.11 -12.82 -10.77
CA LEU A 53 0.38 -11.44 -10.82
C LEU A 53 -0.42 -10.52 -9.91
N PHE A 54 -1.75 -10.69 -9.82
CA PHE A 54 -2.56 -9.95 -8.85
C PHE A 54 -2.14 -10.27 -7.41
N GLY A 55 -1.82 -11.54 -7.14
CA GLY A 55 -1.31 -11.94 -5.83
C GLY A 55 0.03 -11.29 -5.49
N ILE A 56 0.95 -11.24 -6.44
CA ILE A 56 2.25 -10.58 -6.27
C ILE A 56 2.06 -9.08 -6.06
N ALA A 57 1.19 -8.44 -6.86
CA ALA A 57 0.91 -7.02 -6.71
C ALA A 57 0.31 -6.71 -5.33
N HIS A 58 -0.57 -7.55 -4.83
CA HIS A 58 -1.13 -7.44 -3.48
C HIS A 58 -0.03 -7.49 -2.41
N GLU A 59 0.91 -8.43 -2.52
CA GLU A 59 2.05 -8.51 -1.60
C GLU A 59 2.92 -7.26 -1.66
N LYS A 60 3.23 -6.79 -2.85
CA LYS A 60 4.07 -5.60 -3.03
C LYS A 60 3.38 -4.35 -2.49
N ALA A 61 2.07 -4.23 -2.67
CA ALA A 61 1.29 -3.13 -2.08
C ALA A 61 1.33 -3.19 -0.55
N GLY A 62 1.26 -4.38 0.04
CA GLY A 62 1.40 -4.58 1.48
C GLY A 62 2.78 -4.17 1.98
N GLU A 63 3.84 -4.52 1.27
CA GLU A 63 5.21 -4.10 1.59
C GLU A 63 5.34 -2.58 1.49
N ALA A 64 4.74 -1.97 0.47
CA ALA A 64 4.74 -0.52 0.31
C ALA A 64 4.05 0.19 1.47
N VAL A 65 2.93 -0.34 1.96
CA VAL A 65 2.26 0.18 3.15
C VAL A 65 3.20 0.16 4.35
N GLN A 66 3.86 -0.97 4.61
CA GLN A 66 4.79 -1.12 5.72
C GLN A 66 5.96 -0.15 5.61
N THR A 67 6.54 -0.03 4.44
CA THR A 67 7.66 0.88 4.20
C THR A 67 7.25 2.34 4.43
N ALA A 68 6.08 2.74 3.93
CA ALA A 68 5.57 4.10 4.14
C ALA A 68 5.29 4.39 5.61
N MET A 69 4.77 3.42 6.35
CA MET A 69 4.54 3.55 7.79
C MET A 69 5.85 3.71 8.57
N GLN A 70 6.88 2.94 8.20
CA GLN A 70 8.21 3.05 8.79
C GLN A 70 8.83 4.43 8.53
N ALA A 71 8.69 4.94 7.32
CA ALA A 71 9.16 6.29 6.99
C ALA A 71 8.45 7.35 7.84
N ALA A 72 7.13 7.25 7.99
CA ALA A 72 6.36 8.17 8.82
C ALA A 72 6.78 8.10 10.29
N GLU A 73 7.11 6.90 10.79
CA GLU A 73 7.62 6.72 12.15
C GLU A 73 8.93 7.47 12.37
N HIS A 74 9.85 7.39 11.42
CA HIS A 74 11.12 8.12 11.51
C HIS A 74 10.93 9.63 11.46
N VAL A 75 9.97 10.11 10.66
CA VAL A 75 9.62 11.55 10.65
C VAL A 75 9.07 11.97 12.00
N ARG A 76 8.21 11.17 12.61
CA ARG A 76 7.69 11.44 13.97
C ARG A 76 8.81 11.48 15.00
N SER A 77 9.74 10.53 14.94
CA SER A 77 10.87 10.47 15.85
C SER A 77 11.76 11.71 15.73
N PHE A 78 12.01 12.16 14.52
CA PHE A 78 12.75 13.40 14.29
C PHE A 78 12.00 14.60 14.85
N SER A 79 10.70 14.70 14.59
CA SER A 79 9.87 15.79 15.12
C SER A 79 9.87 15.84 16.64
N ALA A 80 9.90 14.67 17.29
CA ALA A 80 9.90 14.57 18.75
C ALA A 80 11.17 15.12 19.41
N VAL A 81 12.30 15.12 18.70
CA VAL A 81 13.57 15.63 19.25
C VAL A 81 13.83 17.10 18.93
N LEU A 82 12.93 17.73 18.18
CA LEU A 82 12.99 19.17 17.96
C LEU A 82 12.39 19.93 19.14
#